data_714b7e36c26dd25f95765cc446383051
#
_entry.id   714b7e36c26dd25f95765cc446383051
#
_cell.length_a   1.000
_cell.length_b   1.000
_cell.length_c   1.000
_cell.angle_alpha   90.00
_cell.angle_beta   90.00
_cell.angle_gamma   90.00
#
_symmetry.space_group_name_H-M   'P 1'
#
loop_
_entity.id
_entity.type
_entity.pdbx_description
1 polymer ?
#
loop_
_entity_poly.entity_id
_entity_poly.type
_entity_poly.pdbx_seq_one_letter_code
_entity_poly.pdbx_strand_id
1 'polypeptide(L)'
;MTPDEIKRTGLAAIERFNDPARRDEYFETLYDDNVVLHGYTPEPLTPKATVKGFYKALFDAFADCHVDTEAMYVEGDVLTWRFRFSGTHTGTFQGIPASGRSFSVPGITILRFGAHRCAERWSVADFLGMMIQIGAIPAPPAA
;
A
#
# COMPACT_ATOMS: atom_id res chain seq x y z
N MET A 1 -18.60 -12.93 -1.08
CA MET A 1 -17.41 -13.53 -0.43
C MET A 1 -17.68 -13.72 1.05
N THR A 2 -17.28 -14.83 1.60
CA THR A 2 -17.32 -15.05 3.05
C THR A 2 -16.19 -14.28 3.75
N PRO A 3 -16.29 -14.01 5.07
CA PRO A 3 -15.18 -13.40 5.81
C PRO A 3 -13.87 -14.19 5.69
N ASP A 4 -13.92 -15.51 5.69
CA ASP A 4 -12.71 -16.33 5.52
C ASP A 4 -12.10 -16.20 4.13
N GLU A 5 -12.91 -16.13 3.08
CA GLU A 5 -12.45 -15.88 1.71
C GLU A 5 -11.80 -14.51 1.57
N ILE A 6 -12.39 -13.47 2.18
CA ILE A 6 -11.84 -12.12 2.19
C ILE A 6 -10.48 -12.10 2.88
N LYS A 7 -10.37 -12.74 4.04
CA LYS A 7 -9.11 -12.80 4.78
C LYS A 7 -8.03 -13.54 4.00
N ARG A 8 -8.36 -14.68 3.39
CA ARG A 8 -7.43 -15.42 2.53
C ARG A 8 -6.98 -14.59 1.34
N THR A 9 -7.90 -13.87 0.70
CA THR A 9 -7.58 -12.97 -0.42
C THR A 9 -6.60 -11.88 0.01
N GLY A 10 -6.81 -11.28 1.17
CA GLY A 10 -5.91 -10.28 1.74
C GLY A 10 -4.51 -10.83 2.01
N LEU A 11 -4.42 -11.99 2.65
CA LEU A 11 -3.13 -12.63 2.95
C LEU A 11 -2.38 -13.01 1.68
N ALA A 12 -3.06 -13.56 0.68
CA ALA A 12 -2.44 -13.90 -0.60
C ALA A 12 -1.97 -12.65 -1.37
N ALA A 13 -2.71 -11.54 -1.25
CA ALA A 13 -2.31 -10.28 -1.86
C ALA A 13 -0.97 -9.77 -1.32
N ILE A 14 -0.73 -9.92 -0.01
CA ILE A 14 0.53 -9.48 0.62
C ILE A 14 1.71 -10.28 0.07
N GLU A 15 1.58 -11.59 -0.05
CA GLU A 15 2.64 -12.44 -0.63
C GLU A 15 3.03 -11.97 -2.04
N ARG A 16 2.03 -11.61 -2.85
CA ARG A 16 2.27 -11.10 -4.21
C ARG A 16 2.90 -9.71 -4.20
N PHE A 17 2.43 -8.82 -3.32
CA PHE A 17 3.01 -7.49 -3.17
C PHE A 17 4.49 -7.55 -2.79
N ASN A 18 4.86 -8.42 -1.86
CA ASN A 18 6.20 -8.57 -1.34
C ASN A 18 7.16 -9.30 -2.31
N ASP A 19 6.65 -9.88 -3.38
CA ASP A 19 7.47 -10.51 -4.43
C ASP A 19 7.47 -9.63 -5.67
N PRO A 20 8.60 -8.96 -5.99
CA PRO A 20 8.66 -8.08 -7.18
C PRO A 20 8.20 -8.72 -8.49
N ALA A 21 8.42 -10.03 -8.64
CA ALA A 21 8.00 -10.77 -9.85
C ALA A 21 6.49 -10.99 -9.92
N ARG A 22 5.76 -10.81 -8.80
CA ARG A 22 4.32 -11.10 -8.70
C ARG A 22 3.47 -9.86 -8.43
N ARG A 23 4.03 -8.67 -8.50
CA ARG A 23 3.30 -7.42 -8.19
C ARG A 23 2.18 -7.13 -9.18
N ASP A 24 2.30 -7.57 -10.43
CA ASP A 24 1.18 -7.43 -11.36
C ASP A 24 -0.01 -8.32 -10.95
N GLU A 25 0.26 -9.54 -10.49
CA GLU A 25 -0.77 -10.42 -9.95
C GLU A 25 -1.47 -9.82 -8.72
N TYR A 26 -0.74 -9.05 -7.90
CA TYR A 26 -1.34 -8.33 -6.75
C TYR A 26 -2.52 -7.48 -7.19
N PHE A 27 -2.35 -6.66 -8.23
CA PHE A 27 -3.42 -5.79 -8.73
C PHE A 27 -4.56 -6.59 -9.34
N GLU A 28 -4.22 -7.57 -10.18
CA GLU A 28 -5.21 -8.34 -10.92
C GLU A 28 -6.07 -9.25 -10.02
N THR A 29 -5.53 -9.71 -8.91
CA THR A 29 -6.25 -10.64 -8.03
C THR A 29 -6.94 -9.92 -6.86
N LEU A 30 -6.48 -8.74 -6.47
CA LEU A 30 -7.05 -8.01 -5.34
C LEU A 30 -8.14 -7.03 -5.77
N TYR A 31 -7.95 -6.30 -6.86
CA TYR A 31 -8.79 -5.15 -7.21
C TYR A 31 -9.74 -5.42 -8.38
N ASP A 32 -10.97 -4.94 -8.25
CA ASP A 32 -11.88 -4.80 -9.40
C ASP A 32 -11.32 -3.77 -10.39
N ASP A 33 -11.70 -3.90 -11.66
CA ASP A 33 -11.24 -2.98 -12.71
C ASP A 33 -11.59 -1.52 -12.42
N ASN A 34 -12.73 -1.28 -11.78
CA ASN A 34 -13.23 0.06 -11.42
C ASN A 34 -12.98 0.42 -9.97
N VAL A 35 -12.00 -0.20 -9.32
CA VAL A 35 -11.67 0.07 -7.92
C VAL A 35 -11.39 1.55 -7.67
N VAL A 36 -11.76 2.04 -6.49
CA VAL A 36 -11.52 3.40 -6.04
C VAL A 36 -10.67 3.36 -4.77
N LEU A 37 -9.51 4.02 -4.80
CA LEU A 37 -8.62 4.15 -3.64
C LEU A 37 -8.62 5.57 -3.12
N HIS A 38 -8.83 5.71 -1.81
CA HIS A 38 -8.80 6.97 -1.08
C HIS A 38 -7.60 7.05 -0.14
N GLY A 39 -7.07 8.27 0.08
CA GLY A 39 -6.00 8.52 1.05
C GLY A 39 -4.59 8.45 0.47
N TYR A 40 -4.44 8.19 -0.81
CA TYR A 40 -3.14 8.15 -1.51
C TYR A 40 -2.77 9.48 -2.14
N THR A 41 -3.76 10.18 -2.68
CA THR A 41 -3.64 11.48 -3.34
C THR A 41 -4.86 12.32 -2.96
N PRO A 42 -4.85 13.66 -3.18
CA PRO A 42 -6.00 14.50 -2.90
C PRO A 42 -7.28 14.03 -3.59
N GLU A 43 -7.17 13.59 -4.85
CA GLU A 43 -8.29 12.99 -5.59
C GLU A 43 -8.23 11.47 -5.50
N PRO A 44 -9.37 10.76 -5.47
CA PRO A 44 -9.38 9.31 -5.47
C PRO A 44 -8.66 8.74 -6.69
N LEU A 45 -7.92 7.63 -6.47
CA LEU A 45 -7.28 6.89 -7.56
C LEU A 45 -8.27 5.87 -8.13
N THR A 46 -8.60 6.01 -9.40
CA THR A 46 -9.47 5.10 -10.14
C THR A 46 -9.24 5.31 -11.65
N PRO A 47 -9.44 4.30 -12.51
CA PRO A 47 -9.67 2.89 -12.23
C PRO A 47 -8.37 2.14 -11.88
N LYS A 48 -8.38 0.81 -11.89
CA LYS A 48 -7.23 -0.03 -11.57
C LYS A 48 -5.96 0.34 -12.36
N ALA A 49 -6.08 0.71 -13.63
CA ALA A 49 -4.96 1.14 -14.45
C ALA A 49 -4.24 2.37 -13.86
N THR A 50 -4.99 3.34 -13.32
CA THR A 50 -4.44 4.51 -12.62
C THR A 50 -3.75 4.10 -11.31
N VAL A 51 -4.34 3.16 -10.57
CA VAL A 51 -3.75 2.59 -9.35
C VAL A 51 -2.40 1.95 -9.65
N LYS A 52 -2.31 1.15 -10.72
CA LYS A 52 -1.05 0.54 -11.16
C LYS A 52 0.02 1.59 -11.46
N GLY A 53 -0.34 2.69 -12.12
CA GLY A 53 0.58 3.79 -12.41
C GLY A 53 1.15 4.44 -11.16
N PHE A 54 0.31 4.67 -10.15
CA PHE A 54 0.73 5.20 -8.85
C PHE A 54 1.74 4.26 -8.18
N TYR A 55 1.42 2.97 -8.11
CA TYR A 55 2.30 1.99 -7.47
C TYR A 55 3.59 1.75 -8.26
N LYS A 56 3.56 1.89 -9.59
CA LYS A 56 4.79 1.80 -10.39
C LYS A 56 5.80 2.85 -9.95
N ALA A 57 5.37 4.08 -9.73
CA ALA A 57 6.24 5.14 -9.22
C ALA A 57 6.79 4.81 -7.83
N LEU A 58 5.96 4.21 -6.96
CA LEU A 58 6.36 3.77 -5.64
C LEU A 58 7.42 2.65 -5.72
N PHE A 59 7.19 1.64 -6.57
CA PHE A 59 8.13 0.53 -6.76
C PHE A 59 9.44 0.96 -7.41
N ASP A 60 9.41 1.93 -8.32
CA ASP A 60 10.62 2.50 -8.93
C ASP A 60 11.48 3.23 -7.89
N ALA A 61 10.85 3.86 -6.90
CA ALA A 61 11.56 4.55 -5.83
C ALA A 61 12.04 3.61 -4.71
N PHE A 62 11.26 2.58 -4.41
CA PHE A 62 11.46 1.64 -3.30
C PHE A 62 11.29 0.20 -3.81
N ALA A 63 12.24 -0.27 -4.62
CA ALA A 63 12.14 -1.57 -5.30
C ALA A 63 12.00 -2.76 -4.33
N ASP A 64 12.57 -2.65 -3.14
CA ASP A 64 12.53 -3.64 -2.07
C ASP A 64 11.38 -3.45 -1.08
N CYS A 65 10.41 -2.58 -1.39
CA CYS A 65 9.33 -2.29 -0.45
C CYS A 65 8.59 -3.56 -0.03
N HIS A 66 8.20 -3.58 1.23
CA HIS A 66 7.68 -4.76 1.90
C HIS A 66 6.57 -4.37 2.87
N VAL A 67 5.57 -5.24 2.99
CA VAL A 67 4.47 -5.06 3.92
C VAL A 67 4.45 -6.24 4.89
N ASP A 68 4.51 -5.93 6.19
CA ASP A 68 4.31 -6.88 7.27
C ASP A 68 2.93 -6.68 7.86
N THR A 69 2.13 -7.74 7.91
CA THR A 69 0.80 -7.69 8.54
C THR A 69 0.93 -7.77 10.05
N GLU A 70 0.35 -6.80 10.75
CA GLU A 70 0.25 -6.84 12.21
C GLU A 70 -1.09 -7.43 12.65
N ALA A 71 -2.20 -7.08 11.99
CA ALA A 71 -3.52 -7.63 12.28
C ALA A 71 -4.47 -7.44 11.11
N MET A 72 -5.41 -8.37 10.95
CA MET A 72 -6.53 -8.28 10.02
C MET A 72 -7.83 -8.61 10.72
N TYR A 73 -8.85 -7.81 10.46
CA TYR A 73 -10.20 -7.99 11.00
C TYR A 73 -11.19 -7.92 9.86
N VAL A 74 -12.14 -8.86 9.82
CA VAL A 74 -13.18 -8.88 8.79
C VAL A 74 -14.55 -8.78 9.44
N GLU A 75 -15.36 -7.84 8.97
CA GLU A 75 -16.77 -7.71 9.35
C GLU A 75 -17.60 -7.53 8.08
N GLY A 76 -18.49 -8.47 7.81
CA GLY A 76 -19.28 -8.46 6.57
C GLY A 76 -18.38 -8.55 5.34
N ASP A 77 -18.45 -7.57 4.47
CA ASP A 77 -17.66 -7.45 3.24
C ASP A 77 -16.43 -6.54 3.40
N VAL A 78 -16.08 -6.17 4.64
CA VAL A 78 -15.02 -5.20 4.93
C VAL A 78 -13.87 -5.86 5.67
N LEU A 79 -12.66 -5.67 5.12
CA LEU A 79 -11.39 -6.06 5.74
C LEU A 79 -10.70 -4.81 6.28
N THR A 80 -10.42 -4.79 7.58
CA THR A 80 -9.55 -3.80 8.21
C THR A 80 -8.20 -4.43 8.47
N TRP A 81 -7.14 -3.75 8.04
CA TRP A 81 -5.80 -4.30 8.03
C TRP A 81 -4.81 -3.29 8.59
N ARG A 82 -4.11 -3.69 9.65
CA ARG A 82 -3.02 -2.93 10.24
C ARG A 82 -1.70 -3.55 9.84
N PHE A 83 -0.78 -2.73 9.35
CA PHE A 83 0.47 -3.20 8.75
C PHE A 83 1.63 -2.27 9.05
N ARG A 84 2.84 -2.77 8.77
CA ARG A 84 4.05 -1.98 8.70
C ARG A 84 4.59 -2.01 7.27
N PHE A 85 4.86 -0.84 6.74
CA PHE A 85 5.39 -0.66 5.39
C PHE A 85 6.85 -0.20 5.49
N SER A 86 7.76 -0.88 4.76
CA SER A 86 9.19 -0.63 4.82
C SER A 86 9.82 -0.68 3.43
N GLY A 87 11.00 -0.09 3.29
CA GLY A 87 11.76 -0.11 2.05
C GLY A 87 13.01 0.74 2.14
N THR A 88 13.76 0.75 1.03
CA THR A 88 14.99 1.54 0.88
C THR A 88 14.84 2.49 -0.31
N HIS A 89 15.18 3.76 -0.11
CA HIS A 89 15.06 4.81 -1.12
C HIS A 89 16.19 4.71 -2.14
N THR A 90 15.99 3.90 -3.17
CA THR A 90 16.98 3.60 -4.20
C THR A 90 16.70 4.24 -5.56
N GLY A 91 15.52 4.80 -5.75
CA GLY A 91 15.12 5.54 -6.95
C GLY A 91 14.52 6.91 -6.58
N THR A 92 14.36 7.78 -7.56
CA THR A 92 13.76 9.09 -7.37
C THR A 92 12.30 8.95 -6.92
N PHE A 93 11.90 9.67 -5.87
CA PHE A 93 10.53 9.69 -5.36
C PHE A 93 10.00 11.12 -5.31
N GLN A 94 8.96 11.42 -6.07
CA GLN A 94 8.34 12.76 -6.14
C GLN A 94 9.38 13.87 -6.36
N GLY A 95 10.32 13.64 -7.28
CA GLY A 95 11.41 14.59 -7.56
C GLY A 95 12.55 14.57 -6.56
N ILE A 96 12.50 13.75 -5.51
CA ILE A 96 13.56 13.64 -4.50
C ILE A 96 14.55 12.55 -4.95
N PRO A 97 15.83 12.89 -5.17
CA PRO A 97 16.84 11.90 -5.56
C PRO A 97 17.01 10.80 -4.52
N ALA A 98 17.40 9.60 -4.97
CA ALA A 98 17.64 8.46 -4.10
C ALA A 98 18.62 8.81 -2.97
N SER A 99 18.18 8.60 -1.72
CA SER A 99 19.00 8.86 -0.54
C SER A 99 19.77 7.65 -0.04
N GLY A 100 19.39 6.45 -0.47
CA GLY A 100 19.92 5.18 0.05
C GLY A 100 19.47 4.85 1.47
N ARG A 101 18.60 5.67 2.07
CA ARG A 101 18.10 5.46 3.43
C ARG A 101 16.90 4.53 3.45
N SER A 102 16.76 3.78 4.52
CA SER A 102 15.62 2.91 4.77
C SER A 102 14.56 3.58 5.61
N PHE A 103 13.32 3.14 5.43
CA PHE A 103 12.20 3.57 6.26
C PHE A 103 11.37 2.37 6.72
N SER A 104 10.65 2.55 7.82
CA SER A 104 9.65 1.61 8.30
C SER A 104 8.57 2.40 9.05
N VAL A 105 7.33 2.33 8.56
CA VAL A 105 6.22 3.13 9.07
C VAL A 105 4.95 2.30 9.24
N PRO A 106 4.09 2.64 10.20
CA PRO A 106 2.80 1.97 10.38
C PRO A 106 1.77 2.49 9.38
N GLY A 107 0.77 1.66 9.09
CA GLY A 107 -0.38 2.03 8.31
C GLY A 107 -1.61 1.22 8.67
N ILE A 108 -2.77 1.78 8.37
CA ILE A 108 -4.07 1.12 8.51
C ILE A 108 -4.84 1.33 7.22
N THR A 109 -5.46 0.26 6.73
CA THR A 109 -6.25 0.31 5.51
C THR A 109 -7.56 -0.45 5.72
N ILE A 110 -8.59 0.00 5.03
CA ILE A 110 -9.91 -0.60 5.03
C ILE A 110 -10.25 -0.93 3.58
N LEU A 111 -10.59 -2.20 3.30
CA LEU A 111 -10.96 -2.68 1.99
C LEU A 111 -12.40 -3.19 2.02
N ARG A 112 -13.23 -2.65 1.14
CA ARG A 112 -14.58 -3.17 0.91
C ARG A 112 -14.58 -4.03 -0.33
N PHE A 113 -15.04 -5.27 -0.17
CA PHE A 113 -15.06 -6.27 -1.24
C PHE A 113 -16.42 -6.30 -1.95
N GLY A 114 -16.38 -6.41 -3.27
CA GLY A 114 -17.55 -6.75 -4.07
C GLY A 114 -17.75 -8.27 -4.12
N ALA A 115 -18.29 -8.77 -5.24
CA ALA A 115 -18.56 -10.20 -5.37
C ALA A 115 -17.30 -11.08 -5.32
N HIS A 116 -16.17 -10.60 -5.87
CA HIS A 116 -14.94 -11.38 -6.00
C HIS A 116 -13.66 -10.62 -5.63
N ARG A 117 -13.67 -9.28 -5.66
CA ARG A 117 -12.48 -8.43 -5.48
C ARG A 117 -12.81 -7.17 -4.70
N CYS A 118 -11.76 -6.48 -4.28
CA CYS A 118 -11.88 -5.18 -3.60
C CYS A 118 -12.40 -4.13 -4.58
N ALA A 119 -13.50 -3.47 -4.21
CA ALA A 119 -14.14 -2.43 -4.99
C ALA A 119 -13.76 -1.02 -4.52
N GLU A 120 -13.43 -0.87 -3.23
CA GLU A 120 -13.10 0.43 -2.65
C GLU A 120 -12.14 0.25 -1.47
N ARG A 121 -11.18 1.17 -1.34
CA ARG A 121 -10.16 1.09 -0.28
C ARG A 121 -9.86 2.48 0.27
N TRP A 122 -9.70 2.56 1.60
CA TRP A 122 -9.28 3.75 2.33
C TRP A 122 -7.99 3.42 3.07
N SER A 123 -6.95 4.25 2.89
CA SER A 123 -5.64 4.00 3.52
C SER A 123 -5.11 5.25 4.20
N VAL A 124 -4.52 5.04 5.37
CA VAL A 124 -3.72 6.03 6.09
C VAL A 124 -2.43 5.34 6.53
N ALA A 125 -1.31 5.87 6.07
CA ALA A 125 0.01 5.46 6.50
C ALA A 125 0.79 6.69 6.97
N ASP A 126 1.82 6.47 7.81
CA ASP A 126 2.67 7.55 8.32
C ASP A 126 3.63 8.03 7.22
N PHE A 127 3.09 8.74 6.24
CA PHE A 127 3.85 9.26 5.10
C PHE A 127 4.86 10.33 5.55
N LEU A 128 4.48 11.16 6.53
CA LEU A 128 5.39 12.15 7.08
C LEU A 128 6.61 11.47 7.73
N GLY A 129 6.39 10.41 8.50
CA GLY A 129 7.46 9.61 9.09
C GLY A 129 8.38 9.01 8.05
N MET A 130 7.83 8.51 6.94
CA MET A 130 8.62 8.02 5.82
C MET A 130 9.51 9.11 5.22
N MET A 131 8.96 10.29 4.98
CA MET A 131 9.70 11.43 4.41
C MET A 131 10.83 11.90 5.33
N ILE A 132 10.62 11.87 6.65
CA ILE A 132 11.66 12.19 7.64
C ILE A 132 12.76 11.12 7.61
N GLN A 133 12.39 9.84 7.60
CA GLN A 133 13.34 8.73 7.64
C GLN A 133 14.23 8.67 6.40
N ILE A 134 13.71 8.99 5.22
CA ILE A 134 14.52 9.06 3.99
C ILE A 134 15.30 10.39 3.84
N GLY A 135 15.12 11.32 4.78
CA GLY A 135 15.84 12.60 4.81
C GLY A 135 15.27 13.68 3.91
N ALA A 136 14.06 13.49 3.36
CA ALA A 136 13.39 14.49 2.50
C ALA A 136 12.83 15.67 3.31
N ILE A 137 12.47 15.42 4.56
CA ILE A 137 11.97 16.42 5.51
C ILE A 137 12.81 16.31 6.78
N PRO A 138 13.26 17.45 7.39
CA PRO A 138 14.00 17.39 8.63
C PRO A 138 13.13 16.88 9.78
N ALA A 139 13.75 16.12 10.70
CA ALA A 139 13.07 15.66 11.90
C ALA A 139 12.62 16.87 12.75
N PRO A 140 11.45 16.80 13.43
CA PRO A 140 11.03 17.86 14.33
C PRO A 140 12.02 18.00 15.48
N PRO A 141 12.20 19.22 16.05
CA PRO A 141 13.07 19.42 17.21
C PRO A 141 12.56 18.60 18.40
N ALA A 142 13.48 18.13 19.25
CA ALA A 142 13.13 17.46 20.49
C ALA A 142 12.31 18.38 21.38
N ALA A 143 11.23 17.84 21.97
CA ALA A 143 10.35 18.58 22.86
C ALA A 143 11.05 18.87 24.22
#